data_cc38a0c83b931321e64f1583cb0bd915
#
_entry.id   cc38a0c83b931321e64f1583cb0bd915
#
_cell.length_a   1.000
_cell.length_b   1.000
_cell.length_c   1.000
_cell.angle_alpha   90.00
_cell.angle_beta   90.00
_cell.angle_gamma   90.00
#
_symmetry.space_group_name_H-M   'P 1'
#
loop_
_entity.id
_entity.type
_entity.pdbx_description
1 polymer ?
#
loop_
_entity_poly.entity_id
_entity_poly.type
_entity_poly.pdbx_seq_one_letter_code
_entity_poly.pdbx_strand_id
1 'polypeptide(L)'
;SALPTVKKIISEGGKCILMSHLGRPKGGPNPKYSLKPVAVRLGELLETEVKFAPDCVGDHVKMIVDSMKESEVLLLENLRFHSEEEKNVPEFAQQLAELGDVYINDAFGSAHRAHASTEGVTKFIKVCASGYLMQKELDYLGTAVANPVRPFTAILGGSKISGKIDVIENLLPKVDYLLIGGGMAYTFYKAMGYEIGTSLLEAEKIELAKDMLEKFKTSNAKVVLPKDNVVVSEFKNESPANVVDSSKIPSDKMGLDIGPSTVEEFSKIISESKTVIWNGPMGVFEFDNFAAGTNAVAKALADATANGAVTIIGGGDSAAAISKAGLDDKVSHVSTGGGASLEFLEGKALPGVAALNDAN
;
A
#
# COMPACT_ATOMS: atom_id res chain seq x y z
N SER A 1 10.00 -2.79 -10.20
CA SER A 1 10.18 -3.35 -8.82
C SER A 1 10.67 -4.80 -8.90
N ALA A 2 10.04 -5.73 -9.64
CA ALA A 2 10.42 -7.16 -9.70
C ALA A 2 11.70 -7.47 -10.52
N LEU A 3 12.33 -6.48 -11.17
CA LEU A 3 13.54 -6.70 -11.99
C LEU A 3 14.68 -7.42 -11.26
N PRO A 4 15.00 -7.15 -9.99
CA PRO A 4 16.07 -7.85 -9.29
C PRO A 4 15.85 -9.37 -9.23
N THR A 5 14.63 -9.82 -8.98
CA THR A 5 14.25 -11.23 -8.93
C THR A 5 14.40 -11.88 -10.32
N VAL A 6 13.88 -11.22 -11.38
CA VAL A 6 14.01 -11.72 -12.75
C VAL A 6 15.48 -11.82 -13.15
N LYS A 7 16.28 -10.77 -12.89
CA LYS A 7 17.73 -10.76 -13.19
C LYS A 7 18.47 -11.87 -12.45
N LYS A 8 18.12 -12.15 -11.20
CA LYS A 8 18.72 -13.26 -10.43
C LYS A 8 18.45 -14.60 -11.09
N ILE A 9 17.19 -14.88 -11.45
CA ILE A 9 16.80 -16.13 -12.09
C ILE A 9 17.58 -16.36 -13.39
N ILE A 10 17.60 -15.38 -14.29
CA ILE A 10 18.26 -15.52 -15.60
C ILE A 10 19.79 -15.58 -15.47
N SER A 11 20.40 -14.87 -14.51
CA SER A 11 21.85 -14.91 -14.29
C SER A 11 22.35 -16.25 -13.80
N GLU A 12 21.47 -17.06 -13.24
CA GLU A 12 21.77 -18.43 -12.78
C GLU A 12 21.32 -19.52 -13.76
N GLY A 13 20.97 -19.14 -15.00
CA GLY A 13 20.56 -20.07 -16.04
C GLY A 13 19.10 -20.52 -15.96
N GLY A 14 18.30 -19.96 -15.03
CA GLY A 14 16.90 -20.33 -14.90
C GLY A 14 16.05 -19.83 -16.07
N LYS A 15 15.08 -20.64 -16.49
CA LYS A 15 14.00 -20.21 -17.40
C LYS A 15 12.98 -19.43 -16.59
N CYS A 16 12.77 -18.14 -16.92
CA CYS A 16 11.92 -17.26 -16.16
C CYS A 16 10.54 -17.12 -16.83
N ILE A 17 9.50 -17.72 -16.25
CA ILE A 17 8.12 -17.62 -16.71
C ILE A 17 7.40 -16.62 -15.80
N LEU A 18 6.95 -15.52 -16.37
CA LEU A 18 6.28 -14.45 -15.65
C LEU A 18 4.77 -14.51 -15.88
N MET A 19 4.01 -14.47 -14.80
CA MET A 19 2.55 -14.33 -14.82
C MET A 19 2.14 -13.09 -14.05
N SER A 20 1.18 -12.35 -14.59
CA SER A 20 0.72 -11.09 -14.03
C SER A 20 -0.70 -10.76 -14.48
N HIS A 21 -1.23 -9.64 -13.97
CA HIS A 21 -2.51 -9.10 -14.43
C HIS A 21 -2.44 -7.60 -14.68
N LEU A 22 -3.33 -7.12 -15.53
CA LEU A 22 -3.53 -5.71 -15.80
C LEU A 22 -5.04 -5.38 -15.79
N GLY A 23 -5.41 -4.43 -14.95
CA GLY A 23 -6.79 -3.95 -14.87
C GLY A 23 -7.80 -4.99 -14.38
N ARG A 24 -9.06 -4.77 -14.76
CA ARG A 24 -10.20 -5.65 -14.43
C ARG A 24 -11.01 -5.96 -15.69
N PRO A 25 -10.50 -6.83 -16.57
CA PRO A 25 -11.26 -7.29 -17.72
C PRO A 25 -12.48 -8.08 -17.25
N LYS A 26 -13.64 -7.78 -17.79
CA LYS A 26 -14.90 -8.47 -17.46
C LYS A 26 -15.03 -9.72 -18.34
N GLY A 27 -14.33 -10.79 -17.95
CA GLY A 27 -14.57 -12.12 -18.50
C GLY A 27 -14.13 -12.34 -19.95
N GLY A 28 -12.85 -12.10 -20.27
CA GLY A 28 -12.30 -12.51 -21.55
C GLY A 28 -11.21 -11.57 -22.10
N PRO A 29 -10.52 -11.97 -23.17
CA PRO A 29 -9.46 -11.20 -23.80
C PRO A 29 -9.93 -9.83 -24.26
N ASN A 30 -9.15 -8.81 -23.91
CA ASN A 30 -9.38 -7.43 -24.32
C ASN A 30 -8.03 -6.75 -24.61
N PRO A 31 -7.77 -6.24 -25.82
CA PRO A 31 -6.50 -5.64 -26.21
C PRO A 31 -6.03 -4.52 -25.27
N LYS A 32 -6.97 -3.77 -24.65
CA LYS A 32 -6.66 -2.72 -23.68
C LYS A 32 -5.92 -3.26 -22.45
N TYR A 33 -6.15 -4.50 -22.10
CA TYR A 33 -5.59 -5.14 -20.91
C TYR A 33 -4.55 -6.22 -21.24
N SER A 34 -4.10 -6.31 -22.51
CA SER A 34 -3.03 -7.23 -22.90
C SER A 34 -1.70 -6.84 -22.24
N LEU A 35 -0.94 -7.83 -21.81
CA LEU A 35 0.41 -7.65 -21.26
C LEU A 35 1.49 -7.57 -22.34
N LYS A 36 1.14 -7.68 -23.63
CA LYS A 36 2.13 -7.58 -24.72
C LYS A 36 2.99 -6.30 -24.70
N PRO A 37 2.44 -5.10 -24.43
CA PRO A 37 3.28 -3.89 -24.28
C PRO A 37 4.22 -3.98 -23.07
N VAL A 38 3.83 -4.71 -22.02
CA VAL A 38 4.66 -4.94 -20.81
C VAL A 38 5.85 -5.84 -21.16
N ALA A 39 5.66 -6.88 -22.01
CA ALA A 39 6.75 -7.73 -22.47
C ALA A 39 7.81 -6.92 -23.23
N VAL A 40 7.40 -6.01 -24.12
CA VAL A 40 8.30 -5.11 -24.85
C VAL A 40 9.11 -4.25 -23.88
N ARG A 41 8.43 -3.58 -22.95
CA ARG A 41 9.11 -2.72 -21.98
C ARG A 41 10.03 -3.48 -21.04
N LEU A 42 9.66 -4.69 -20.66
CA LEU A 42 10.50 -5.55 -19.84
C LEU A 42 11.77 -5.97 -20.59
N GLY A 43 11.66 -6.27 -21.88
CA GLY A 43 12.81 -6.57 -22.73
C GLY A 43 13.82 -5.42 -22.82
N GLU A 44 13.34 -4.17 -22.93
CA GLU A 44 14.19 -2.98 -22.88
C GLU A 44 14.94 -2.86 -21.54
N LEU A 45 14.26 -3.12 -20.41
CA LEU A 45 14.82 -3.01 -19.06
C LEU A 45 15.79 -4.16 -18.71
N LEU A 46 15.60 -5.32 -19.30
CA LEU A 46 16.47 -6.49 -19.14
C LEU A 46 17.59 -6.54 -20.17
N GLU A 47 17.52 -5.71 -21.22
CA GLU A 47 18.43 -5.71 -22.38
C GLU A 47 18.49 -7.08 -23.08
N THR A 48 17.34 -7.79 -23.08
CA THR A 48 17.18 -9.10 -23.70
C THR A 48 15.78 -9.28 -24.25
N GLU A 49 15.60 -10.25 -25.16
CA GLU A 49 14.27 -10.58 -25.67
C GLU A 49 13.40 -11.18 -24.58
N VAL A 50 12.18 -10.66 -24.42
CA VAL A 50 11.13 -11.25 -23.61
C VAL A 50 10.09 -11.86 -24.53
N LYS A 51 9.99 -13.19 -24.55
CA LYS A 51 8.96 -13.92 -25.28
C LYS A 51 7.59 -13.61 -24.69
N PHE A 52 6.57 -13.65 -25.52
CA PHE A 52 5.19 -13.40 -25.07
C PHE A 52 4.29 -14.55 -25.52
N ALA A 53 3.57 -15.15 -24.56
CA ALA A 53 2.57 -16.17 -24.83
C ALA A 53 1.19 -15.52 -25.03
N PRO A 54 0.39 -16.00 -26.01
CA PRO A 54 -0.92 -15.40 -26.30
C PRO A 54 -2.02 -15.75 -25.27
N ASP A 55 -1.71 -16.63 -24.32
CA ASP A 55 -2.56 -17.04 -23.19
C ASP A 55 -1.67 -17.35 -21.98
N CYS A 56 -2.26 -17.71 -20.85
CA CYS A 56 -1.54 -18.08 -19.63
C CYS A 56 -1.62 -19.59 -19.31
N VAL A 57 -2.43 -20.37 -20.00
CA VAL A 57 -2.58 -21.82 -19.84
C VAL A 57 -2.84 -22.51 -21.20
N GLY A 58 -2.84 -23.82 -21.22
CA GLY A 58 -3.18 -24.65 -22.37
C GLY A 58 -1.97 -25.14 -23.17
N ASP A 59 -2.22 -26.07 -24.13
CA ASP A 59 -1.18 -26.79 -24.85
C ASP A 59 -0.22 -25.88 -25.62
N HIS A 60 -0.73 -24.81 -26.21
CA HIS A 60 0.10 -23.86 -26.94
C HIS A 60 1.11 -23.16 -26.00
N VAL A 61 0.70 -22.78 -24.80
CA VAL A 61 1.58 -22.19 -23.78
C VAL A 61 2.62 -23.20 -23.32
N LYS A 62 2.22 -24.45 -23.08
CA LYS A 62 3.15 -25.56 -22.74
C LYS A 62 4.20 -25.76 -23.82
N MET A 63 3.82 -25.79 -25.10
CA MET A 63 4.79 -25.89 -26.20
C MET A 63 5.80 -24.75 -26.22
N ILE A 64 5.37 -23.51 -25.92
CA ILE A 64 6.29 -22.35 -25.83
C ILE A 64 7.25 -22.56 -24.66
N VAL A 65 6.75 -22.95 -23.49
CA VAL A 65 7.56 -23.22 -22.28
C VAL A 65 8.57 -24.34 -22.52
N ASP A 66 8.16 -25.44 -23.13
CA ASP A 66 9.03 -26.58 -23.45
C ASP A 66 10.18 -26.19 -24.39
N SER A 67 9.92 -25.24 -25.31
CA SER A 67 10.91 -24.73 -26.25
C SER A 67 11.89 -23.71 -25.64
N MET A 68 11.66 -23.23 -24.42
CA MET A 68 12.54 -22.26 -23.77
C MET A 68 13.93 -22.84 -23.50
N LYS A 69 14.93 -21.98 -23.66
CA LYS A 69 16.33 -22.24 -23.28
C LYS A 69 16.65 -21.61 -21.93
N GLU A 70 17.77 -22.01 -21.35
CA GLU A 70 18.33 -21.40 -20.16
C GLU A 70 18.45 -19.88 -20.32
N SER A 71 18.17 -19.14 -19.24
CA SER A 71 18.21 -17.68 -19.16
C SER A 71 17.17 -16.94 -20.05
N GLU A 72 16.25 -17.63 -20.70
CA GLU A 72 15.17 -16.99 -21.43
C GLU A 72 14.04 -16.53 -20.51
N VAL A 73 13.34 -15.48 -20.94
CA VAL A 73 12.21 -14.90 -20.22
C VAL A 73 10.95 -15.02 -21.08
N LEU A 74 9.88 -15.52 -20.49
CA LEU A 74 8.55 -15.60 -21.09
C LEU A 74 7.55 -14.83 -20.21
N LEU A 75 6.80 -13.91 -20.78
CA LEU A 75 5.64 -13.31 -20.13
C LEU A 75 4.36 -13.96 -20.69
N LEU A 76 3.53 -14.46 -19.80
CA LEU A 76 2.21 -14.99 -20.13
C LEU A 76 1.22 -13.83 -20.34
N GLU A 77 0.13 -14.07 -21.07
CA GLU A 77 -0.95 -13.09 -21.18
C GLU A 77 -1.68 -12.90 -19.83
N ASN A 78 -2.49 -11.85 -19.76
CA ASN A 78 -3.18 -11.41 -18.56
C ASN A 78 -4.01 -12.52 -17.92
N LEU A 79 -3.61 -12.94 -16.73
CA LEU A 79 -4.28 -13.98 -15.93
C LEU A 79 -5.78 -13.71 -15.76
N ARG A 80 -6.19 -12.45 -15.64
CA ARG A 80 -7.58 -12.04 -15.43
C ARG A 80 -8.45 -12.10 -16.69
N PHE A 81 -7.92 -12.56 -17.81
CA PHE A 81 -8.74 -12.98 -18.92
C PHE A 81 -9.50 -14.27 -18.60
N HIS A 82 -9.02 -15.01 -17.61
CA HIS A 82 -9.68 -16.20 -17.04
C HIS A 82 -10.33 -15.83 -15.70
N SER A 83 -11.65 -16.05 -15.59
CA SER A 83 -12.40 -15.78 -14.36
C SER A 83 -11.98 -16.69 -13.20
N GLU A 84 -11.36 -17.81 -13.52
CA GLU A 84 -10.82 -18.84 -12.64
C GLU A 84 -9.68 -18.33 -11.77
N GLU A 85 -8.93 -17.32 -12.26
CA GLU A 85 -7.86 -16.68 -11.51
C GLU A 85 -8.36 -16.08 -10.20
N GLU A 86 -9.33 -15.15 -10.28
CA GLU A 86 -9.84 -14.47 -9.09
C GLU A 86 -10.68 -15.37 -8.18
N LYS A 87 -11.23 -16.47 -8.73
CA LYS A 87 -11.99 -17.49 -7.99
C LYS A 87 -11.10 -18.56 -7.35
N ASN A 88 -9.81 -18.54 -7.62
CA ASN A 88 -8.86 -19.53 -7.13
C ASN A 88 -9.25 -20.97 -7.49
N VAL A 89 -9.66 -21.18 -8.74
CA VAL A 89 -10.12 -22.49 -9.21
C VAL A 89 -8.94 -23.48 -9.24
N PRO A 90 -9.02 -24.65 -8.56
CA PRO A 90 -7.89 -25.56 -8.44
C PRO A 90 -7.34 -26.06 -9.78
N GLU A 91 -8.20 -26.36 -10.74
CA GLU A 91 -7.80 -26.86 -12.05
C GLU A 91 -7.00 -25.82 -12.85
N PHE A 92 -7.36 -24.53 -12.71
CA PHE A 92 -6.62 -23.45 -13.33
C PHE A 92 -5.27 -23.23 -12.61
N ALA A 93 -5.24 -23.27 -11.29
CA ALA A 93 -4.03 -23.19 -10.50
C ALA A 93 -3.06 -24.33 -10.83
N GLN A 94 -3.57 -25.57 -11.03
CA GLN A 94 -2.77 -26.72 -11.46
C GLN A 94 -2.18 -26.49 -12.86
N GLN A 95 -2.95 -25.96 -13.81
CA GLN A 95 -2.44 -25.68 -15.15
C GLN A 95 -1.31 -24.63 -15.13
N LEU A 96 -1.40 -23.62 -14.27
CA LEU A 96 -0.33 -22.66 -14.05
C LEU A 96 0.90 -23.33 -13.43
N ALA A 97 0.70 -24.21 -12.45
CA ALA A 97 1.78 -24.94 -11.77
C ALA A 97 2.55 -25.89 -12.70
N GLU A 98 1.88 -26.47 -13.70
CA GLU A 98 2.51 -27.37 -14.69
C GLU A 98 3.52 -26.65 -15.61
N LEU A 99 3.57 -25.31 -15.58
CA LEU A 99 4.51 -24.55 -16.40
C LEU A 99 5.89 -24.39 -15.75
N GLY A 100 6.07 -24.73 -14.46
CA GLY A 100 7.35 -24.50 -13.79
C GLY A 100 7.60 -25.42 -12.61
N ASP A 101 8.88 -25.58 -12.24
CA ASP A 101 9.34 -26.44 -11.16
C ASP A 101 9.40 -25.75 -9.80
N VAL A 102 9.58 -24.42 -9.81
CA VAL A 102 9.70 -23.56 -8.63
C VAL A 102 8.75 -22.36 -8.80
N TYR A 103 8.04 -22.04 -7.76
CA TYR A 103 7.19 -20.85 -7.72
C TYR A 103 7.85 -19.73 -6.88
N ILE A 104 7.91 -18.55 -7.45
CA ILE A 104 8.39 -17.34 -6.75
C ILE A 104 7.29 -16.28 -6.75
N ASN A 105 6.81 -15.92 -5.57
CA ASN A 105 5.88 -14.81 -5.42
C ASN A 105 6.66 -13.52 -5.20
N ASP A 106 6.55 -12.61 -6.17
CA ASP A 106 7.15 -11.27 -6.10
C ASP A 106 6.09 -10.17 -6.32
N ALA A 107 4.84 -10.48 -5.98
CA ALA A 107 3.66 -9.63 -6.19
C ALA A 107 3.00 -9.27 -4.85
N PHE A 108 3.69 -8.50 -4.00
CA PHE A 108 3.19 -8.11 -2.68
C PHE A 108 1.84 -7.41 -2.76
N GLY A 109 1.62 -6.54 -3.77
CA GLY A 109 0.34 -5.85 -3.97
C GLY A 109 -0.88 -6.75 -4.16
N SER A 110 -0.67 -8.02 -4.56
CA SER A 110 -1.71 -9.03 -4.71
C SER A 110 -1.75 -10.05 -3.57
N ALA A 111 -0.78 -10.02 -2.66
CA ALA A 111 -0.60 -11.05 -1.64
C ALA A 111 -1.75 -11.14 -0.61
N HIS A 112 -2.56 -10.09 -0.48
CA HIS A 112 -3.75 -10.06 0.36
C HIS A 112 -4.95 -10.85 -0.23
N ARG A 113 -4.81 -11.41 -1.43
CA ARG A 113 -5.88 -12.14 -2.12
C ARG A 113 -5.44 -13.56 -2.40
N ALA A 114 -6.31 -14.52 -2.06
CA ALA A 114 -6.13 -15.92 -2.41
C ALA A 114 -6.61 -16.16 -3.85
N HIS A 115 -5.78 -15.78 -4.84
CA HIS A 115 -6.02 -16.06 -6.25
C HIS A 115 -5.27 -17.32 -6.70
N ALA A 116 -5.63 -17.88 -7.86
CA ALA A 116 -4.99 -19.08 -8.37
C ALA A 116 -3.48 -18.92 -8.54
N SER A 117 -3.03 -17.77 -9.04
CA SER A 117 -1.61 -17.47 -9.27
C SER A 117 -0.83 -17.06 -8.00
N THR A 118 -1.49 -16.68 -6.90
CA THR A 118 -0.85 -16.20 -5.68
C THR A 118 -0.89 -17.19 -4.52
N GLU A 119 -1.96 -18.00 -4.43
CA GLU A 119 -2.16 -19.01 -3.36
C GLU A 119 -2.41 -20.40 -3.95
N GLY A 120 -3.32 -20.52 -4.92
CA GLY A 120 -3.72 -21.83 -5.46
C GLY A 120 -2.55 -22.62 -6.05
N VAL A 121 -1.68 -21.97 -6.81
CA VAL A 121 -0.52 -22.57 -7.48
C VAL A 121 0.45 -23.25 -6.50
N THR A 122 0.56 -22.74 -5.27
CA THR A 122 1.48 -23.30 -4.25
C THR A 122 1.06 -24.68 -3.77
N LYS A 123 -0.18 -25.09 -4.00
CA LYS A 123 -0.67 -26.45 -3.65
C LYS A 123 -0.15 -27.52 -4.60
N PHE A 124 0.37 -27.13 -5.75
CA PHE A 124 0.81 -28.02 -6.81
C PHE A 124 2.32 -27.96 -7.09
N ILE A 125 3.03 -26.97 -6.52
CA ILE A 125 4.48 -26.81 -6.61
C ILE A 125 5.11 -27.00 -5.24
N LYS A 126 6.15 -27.82 -5.16
CA LYS A 126 6.80 -28.17 -3.89
C LYS A 126 7.65 -27.04 -3.31
N VAL A 127 8.31 -26.28 -4.16
CA VAL A 127 9.21 -25.18 -3.75
C VAL A 127 8.55 -23.85 -4.10
N CYS A 128 8.13 -23.14 -3.07
CA CYS A 128 7.43 -21.85 -3.16
C CYS A 128 8.16 -20.82 -2.31
N ALA A 129 8.77 -19.83 -2.92
CA ALA A 129 9.58 -18.82 -2.24
C ALA A 129 9.11 -17.40 -2.50
N SER A 130 9.53 -16.45 -1.67
CA SER A 130 9.39 -15.02 -1.91
C SER A 130 10.48 -14.53 -2.88
N GLY A 131 10.10 -13.61 -3.79
CA GLY A 131 11.08 -12.83 -4.54
C GLY A 131 11.61 -11.64 -3.72
N TYR A 132 12.60 -10.94 -4.27
CA TYR A 132 13.25 -9.84 -3.55
C TYR A 132 12.33 -8.65 -3.24
N LEU A 133 11.34 -8.35 -4.09
CA LEU A 133 10.35 -7.32 -3.78
C LEU A 133 9.50 -7.73 -2.58
N MET A 134 8.96 -8.95 -2.61
CA MET A 134 8.17 -9.50 -1.51
C MET A 134 8.97 -9.52 -0.21
N GLN A 135 10.23 -10.00 -0.25
CA GLN A 135 11.11 -10.03 0.90
C GLN A 135 11.34 -8.65 1.47
N LYS A 136 11.63 -7.66 0.62
CA LYS A 136 11.82 -6.27 1.04
C LYS A 136 10.58 -5.69 1.74
N GLU A 137 9.39 -5.96 1.23
CA GLU A 137 8.13 -5.50 1.85
C GLU A 137 7.94 -6.15 3.24
N LEU A 138 8.19 -7.45 3.35
CA LEU A 138 8.10 -8.19 4.61
C LEU A 138 9.16 -7.74 5.62
N ASP A 139 10.38 -7.48 5.20
CA ASP A 139 11.46 -6.99 6.06
C ASP A 139 11.13 -5.62 6.66
N TYR A 140 10.69 -4.68 5.81
CA TYR A 140 10.35 -3.33 6.29
C TYR A 140 9.09 -3.32 7.16
N LEU A 141 7.97 -3.80 6.63
CA LEU A 141 6.69 -3.76 7.34
C LEU A 141 6.68 -4.70 8.55
N GLY A 142 7.21 -5.93 8.39
CA GLY A 142 7.23 -6.94 9.44
C GLY A 142 8.11 -6.51 10.62
N THR A 143 9.34 -6.06 10.35
CA THR A 143 10.26 -5.61 11.40
C THR A 143 9.72 -4.36 12.11
N ALA A 144 9.19 -3.39 11.35
CA ALA A 144 8.65 -2.17 11.92
C ALA A 144 7.46 -2.40 12.86
N VAL A 145 6.63 -3.41 12.57
CA VAL A 145 5.45 -3.72 13.41
C VAL A 145 5.80 -4.66 14.57
N ALA A 146 6.69 -5.63 14.33
CA ALA A 146 7.03 -6.65 15.34
C ALA A 146 8.09 -6.17 16.34
N ASN A 147 9.15 -5.51 15.86
CA ASN A 147 10.30 -5.11 16.66
C ASN A 147 10.77 -3.67 16.32
N PRO A 148 9.94 -2.64 16.52
CA PRO A 148 10.28 -1.27 16.16
C PRO A 148 11.40 -0.72 17.05
N VAL A 149 12.29 0.07 16.44
CA VAL A 149 13.17 0.95 17.22
C VAL A 149 12.33 2.13 17.71
N ARG A 150 12.33 2.38 19.00
CA ARG A 150 11.49 3.43 19.62
C ARG A 150 12.20 4.78 19.71
N PRO A 151 11.46 5.90 19.69
CA PRO A 151 9.99 6.00 19.61
C PRO A 151 9.43 5.54 18.25
N PHE A 152 8.31 4.77 18.31
CA PHE A 152 7.58 4.31 17.14
C PHE A 152 6.32 5.14 16.93
N THR A 153 6.20 5.78 15.79
CA THR A 153 5.07 6.63 15.40
C THR A 153 4.31 6.03 14.22
N ALA A 154 3.00 5.94 14.34
CA ALA A 154 2.10 5.68 13.22
C ALA A 154 1.36 6.97 12.84
N ILE A 155 1.32 7.28 11.54
CA ILE A 155 0.59 8.42 10.98
C ILE A 155 -0.50 7.85 10.08
N LEU A 156 -1.74 8.12 10.45
CA LEU A 156 -2.91 7.62 9.73
C LEU A 156 -3.76 8.80 9.24
N GLY A 157 -4.04 8.79 7.95
CA GLY A 157 -4.87 9.79 7.29
C GLY A 157 -5.82 9.18 6.27
N GLY A 158 -6.29 10.03 5.37
CA GLY A 158 -7.26 9.65 4.36
C GLY A 158 -8.68 10.09 4.69
N SER A 159 -9.63 9.74 3.84
CA SER A 159 -10.99 10.30 3.87
C SER A 159 -11.91 9.68 4.92
N LYS A 160 -11.72 8.39 5.27
CA LYS A 160 -12.69 7.60 6.04
C LYS A 160 -12.08 6.83 7.19
N ILE A 161 -12.72 6.91 8.36
CA ILE A 161 -12.35 6.13 9.53
C ILE A 161 -12.64 4.63 9.33
N SER A 162 -13.72 4.27 8.61
CA SER A 162 -14.12 2.88 8.38
C SER A 162 -13.04 2.01 7.76
N GLY A 163 -12.19 2.61 6.91
CA GLY A 163 -11.05 1.90 6.30
C GLY A 163 -9.77 1.87 7.16
N LYS A 164 -9.82 2.35 8.40
CA LYS A 164 -8.62 2.46 9.27
C LYS A 164 -8.81 1.86 10.66
N ILE A 165 -10.01 1.40 11.00
CA ILE A 165 -10.34 0.90 12.34
C ILE A 165 -9.40 -0.23 12.75
N ASP A 166 -9.32 -1.28 11.92
CA ASP A 166 -8.51 -2.48 12.20
C ASP A 166 -7.02 -2.10 12.30
N VAL A 167 -6.54 -1.16 11.48
CA VAL A 167 -5.17 -0.63 11.55
C VAL A 167 -4.93 0.08 12.86
N ILE A 168 -5.85 0.96 13.29
CA ILE A 168 -5.72 1.69 14.56
C ILE A 168 -5.71 0.70 15.71
N GLU A 169 -6.63 -0.25 15.77
CA GLU A 169 -6.71 -1.25 16.83
C GLU A 169 -5.47 -2.13 16.91
N ASN A 170 -4.90 -2.51 15.77
CA ASN A 170 -3.67 -3.31 15.76
C ASN A 170 -2.41 -2.52 16.12
N LEU A 171 -2.32 -1.25 15.71
CA LEU A 171 -1.12 -0.43 15.93
C LEU A 171 -1.14 0.27 17.31
N LEU A 172 -2.30 0.65 17.84
CA LEU A 172 -2.42 1.41 19.09
C LEU A 172 -1.65 0.81 20.26
N PRO A 173 -1.64 -0.51 20.51
CA PRO A 173 -0.85 -1.11 21.58
C PRO A 173 0.65 -1.20 21.30
N LYS A 174 1.09 -0.93 20.05
CA LYS A 174 2.46 -1.13 19.59
C LYS A 174 3.25 0.17 19.46
N VAL A 175 2.57 1.29 19.23
CA VAL A 175 3.17 2.60 18.97
C VAL A 175 3.35 3.44 20.23
N ASP A 176 4.30 4.39 20.18
CA ASP A 176 4.45 5.43 21.19
C ASP A 176 3.57 6.65 20.86
N TYR A 177 3.42 6.91 19.55
CA TYR A 177 2.58 8.00 19.04
C TYR A 177 1.68 7.50 17.90
N LEU A 178 0.42 7.95 17.92
CA LEU A 178 -0.53 7.77 16.83
C LEU A 178 -1.00 9.15 16.38
N LEU A 179 -0.58 9.57 15.18
CA LEU A 179 -0.99 10.83 14.58
C LEU A 179 -2.14 10.56 13.61
N ILE A 180 -3.26 11.23 13.82
CA ILE A 180 -4.46 11.08 12.98
C ILE A 180 -4.66 12.38 12.20
N GLY A 181 -4.88 12.29 10.88
CA GLY A 181 -5.17 13.42 10.01
C GLY A 181 -6.15 13.08 8.90
N GLY A 182 -6.27 13.97 7.92
CA GLY A 182 -7.19 13.80 6.80
C GLY A 182 -8.66 13.89 7.17
N GLY A 183 -9.53 13.56 6.23
CA GLY A 183 -10.98 13.63 6.38
C GLY A 183 -11.56 12.78 7.52
N MET A 184 -10.88 11.70 7.88
CA MET A 184 -11.30 10.85 9.00
C MET A 184 -11.29 11.56 10.35
N ALA A 185 -10.50 12.63 10.51
CA ALA A 185 -10.43 13.40 11.75
C ALA A 185 -11.77 14.08 12.09
N TYR A 186 -12.56 14.48 11.10
CA TYR A 186 -13.85 15.14 11.33
C TYR A 186 -14.88 14.21 11.98
N THR A 187 -14.81 12.90 11.73
CA THR A 187 -15.67 11.94 12.45
C THR A 187 -15.30 11.86 13.93
N PHE A 188 -14.02 11.95 14.28
CA PHE A 188 -13.57 12.05 15.67
C PHE A 188 -14.01 13.37 16.31
N TYR A 189 -13.88 14.50 15.60
CA TYR A 189 -14.33 15.80 16.12
C TYR A 189 -15.84 15.77 16.41
N LYS A 190 -16.65 15.20 15.51
CA LYS A 190 -18.10 15.07 15.76
C LYS A 190 -18.41 14.18 16.95
N ALA A 191 -17.64 13.09 17.13
CA ALA A 191 -17.74 12.23 18.31
C ALA A 191 -17.35 12.95 19.63
N MET A 192 -16.44 13.93 19.54
CA MET A 192 -16.07 14.82 20.67
C MET A 192 -17.09 15.94 20.92
N GLY A 193 -18.13 16.07 20.08
CA GLY A 193 -19.15 17.10 20.20
C GLY A 193 -18.79 18.41 19.49
N TYR A 194 -17.74 18.44 18.66
CA TYR A 194 -17.39 19.65 17.92
C TYR A 194 -18.28 19.83 16.68
N GLU A 195 -18.49 21.08 16.28
CA GLU A 195 -19.06 21.39 14.99
C GLU A 195 -17.98 21.25 13.90
N ILE A 196 -18.37 20.61 12.79
CA ILE A 196 -17.46 20.30 11.69
C ILE A 196 -17.87 20.97 10.36
N GLY A 197 -18.89 21.85 10.40
CA GLY A 197 -19.45 22.50 9.23
C GLY A 197 -19.95 21.49 8.20
N THR A 198 -19.52 21.69 6.95
CA THR A 198 -19.84 20.80 5.83
C THR A 198 -18.69 19.81 5.51
N SER A 199 -17.78 19.61 6.46
CA SER A 199 -16.65 18.67 6.32
C SER A 199 -17.14 17.23 6.15
N LEU A 200 -16.27 16.38 5.60
CA LEU A 200 -16.57 14.97 5.39
C LEU A 200 -16.90 14.27 6.72
N LEU A 201 -18.00 13.51 6.75
CA LEU A 201 -18.47 12.79 7.93
C LEU A 201 -18.96 11.39 7.57
N GLU A 202 -18.52 10.40 8.31
CA GLU A 202 -19.14 9.07 8.36
C GLU A 202 -20.10 9.02 9.57
N ALA A 203 -21.35 9.50 9.38
CA ALA A 203 -22.32 9.66 10.46
C ALA A 203 -22.62 8.34 11.20
N GLU A 204 -22.65 7.23 10.48
CA GLU A 204 -22.87 5.89 11.04
C GLU A 204 -21.67 5.37 11.86
N LYS A 205 -20.55 6.08 11.85
CA LYS A 205 -19.32 5.72 12.58
C LYS A 205 -19.05 6.60 13.81
N ILE A 206 -19.94 7.52 14.16
CA ILE A 206 -19.75 8.42 15.30
C ILE A 206 -19.64 7.64 16.62
N GLU A 207 -20.51 6.65 16.86
CA GLU A 207 -20.44 5.83 18.08
C GLU A 207 -19.15 5.03 18.15
N LEU A 208 -18.72 4.44 17.04
CA LEU A 208 -17.44 3.76 16.95
C LEU A 208 -16.25 4.71 17.22
N ALA A 209 -16.30 5.95 16.70
CA ALA A 209 -15.27 6.94 16.99
C ALA A 209 -15.25 7.34 18.47
N LYS A 210 -16.40 7.37 19.17
CA LYS A 210 -16.44 7.56 20.63
C LYS A 210 -15.76 6.43 21.37
N ASP A 211 -16.06 5.17 21.01
CA ASP A 211 -15.43 4.01 21.61
C ASP A 211 -13.90 4.04 21.40
N MET A 212 -13.45 4.46 20.22
CA MET A 212 -12.02 4.61 19.95
C MET A 212 -11.38 5.72 20.79
N LEU A 213 -12.06 6.87 20.97
CA LEU A 213 -11.58 7.95 21.84
C LEU A 213 -11.41 7.48 23.29
N GLU A 214 -12.29 6.60 23.81
CA GLU A 214 -12.12 6.01 25.14
C GLU A 214 -10.92 5.04 25.18
N LYS A 215 -10.74 4.21 24.13
CA LYS A 215 -9.53 3.36 24.00
C LYS A 215 -8.25 4.20 23.96
N PHE A 216 -8.25 5.35 23.30
CA PHE A 216 -7.10 6.26 23.24
C PHE A 216 -6.69 6.77 24.63
N LYS A 217 -7.67 7.11 25.48
CA LYS A 217 -7.42 7.58 26.85
C LYS A 217 -6.77 6.53 27.76
N THR A 218 -7.03 5.26 27.48
CA THR A 218 -6.52 4.13 28.27
C THR A 218 -5.28 3.47 27.69
N SER A 219 -4.89 3.86 26.47
CA SER A 219 -3.69 3.32 25.81
C SER A 219 -2.41 3.96 26.35
N ASN A 220 -1.28 3.26 26.17
CA ASN A 220 0.04 3.81 26.45
C ASN A 220 0.53 4.77 25.35
N ALA A 221 -0.08 4.71 24.17
CA ALA A 221 0.26 5.58 23.05
C ALA A 221 -0.30 6.98 23.25
N LYS A 222 0.50 8.00 22.90
CA LYS A 222 -0.01 9.36 22.78
C LYS A 222 -0.71 9.53 21.44
N VAL A 223 -2.03 9.64 21.45
CA VAL A 223 -2.83 9.90 20.25
C VAL A 223 -2.97 11.42 20.04
N VAL A 224 -2.68 11.89 18.84
CA VAL A 224 -2.71 13.31 18.48
C VAL A 224 -3.65 13.51 17.29
N LEU A 225 -4.73 14.26 17.54
CA LEU A 225 -5.65 14.77 16.52
C LEU A 225 -5.21 16.17 16.10
N PRO A 226 -5.54 16.63 14.89
CA PRO A 226 -5.19 17.98 14.46
C PRO A 226 -5.85 19.04 15.35
N LYS A 227 -5.09 20.09 15.68
CA LYS A 227 -5.56 21.22 16.52
C LYS A 227 -6.22 22.29 15.70
N ASP A 228 -5.81 22.42 14.44
CA ASP A 228 -6.27 23.41 13.49
C ASP A 228 -6.45 22.80 12.10
N ASN A 229 -7.29 23.41 11.31
CA ASN A 229 -7.62 22.97 9.97
C ASN A 229 -7.63 24.14 8.99
N VAL A 230 -7.26 23.85 7.75
CA VAL A 230 -7.47 24.74 6.61
C VAL A 230 -8.88 24.50 6.08
N VAL A 231 -9.74 25.52 6.16
CA VAL A 231 -11.15 25.41 5.80
C VAL A 231 -11.51 26.32 4.64
N VAL A 232 -12.48 25.88 3.84
CA VAL A 232 -13.00 26.58 2.66
C VAL A 232 -14.53 26.55 2.61
N SER A 233 -15.16 27.39 1.76
CA SER A 233 -16.60 27.33 1.50
C SER A 233 -16.98 26.34 0.41
N GLU A 234 -16.07 26.05 -0.54
CA GLU A 234 -16.33 25.20 -1.70
C GLU A 234 -15.17 24.23 -1.92
N PHE A 235 -15.48 23.00 -2.35
CA PHE A 235 -14.49 21.98 -2.69
C PHE A 235 -13.85 22.29 -4.06
N LYS A 236 -12.93 23.25 -4.07
CA LYS A 236 -12.17 23.68 -5.26
C LYS A 236 -10.77 24.09 -4.85
N ASN A 237 -9.79 23.86 -5.73
CA ASN A 237 -8.40 24.23 -5.47
C ASN A 237 -8.22 25.74 -5.20
N GLU A 238 -8.96 26.59 -5.91
CA GLU A 238 -8.85 28.06 -5.84
C GLU A 238 -9.73 28.70 -4.75
N SER A 239 -10.43 27.89 -3.93
CA SER A 239 -11.28 28.40 -2.86
C SER A 239 -10.45 29.18 -1.83
N PRO A 240 -10.89 30.40 -1.44
CA PRO A 240 -10.24 31.14 -0.37
C PRO A 240 -10.24 30.35 0.94
N ALA A 241 -9.04 30.16 1.48
CA ALA A 241 -8.81 29.32 2.65
C ALA A 241 -8.61 30.15 3.91
N ASN A 242 -9.10 29.63 5.04
CA ASN A 242 -8.87 30.17 6.36
C ASN A 242 -8.35 29.07 7.28
N VAL A 243 -7.48 29.41 8.23
CA VAL A 243 -7.08 28.50 9.30
C VAL A 243 -7.97 28.73 10.50
N VAL A 244 -8.55 27.65 11.04
CA VAL A 244 -9.41 27.69 12.22
C VAL A 244 -9.02 26.60 13.22
N ASP A 245 -9.29 26.83 14.49
CA ASP A 245 -9.21 25.79 15.53
C ASP A 245 -10.18 24.64 15.21
N SER A 246 -9.76 23.41 15.45
CA SER A 246 -10.54 22.21 15.14
C SER A 246 -11.90 22.16 15.86
N SER A 247 -12.03 22.84 17.03
CA SER A 247 -13.29 22.96 17.78
C SER A 247 -14.20 24.08 17.28
N LYS A 248 -13.79 24.86 16.28
CA LYS A 248 -14.45 26.10 15.83
C LYS A 248 -14.64 26.17 14.32
N ILE A 249 -14.85 25.05 13.67
CA ILE A 249 -15.11 25.02 12.21
C ILE A 249 -16.48 25.66 11.95
N PRO A 250 -16.55 26.73 11.13
CA PRO A 250 -17.82 27.37 10.82
C PRO A 250 -18.80 26.45 10.09
N SER A 251 -20.10 26.65 10.32
CA SER A 251 -21.16 25.77 9.77
C SER A 251 -21.24 25.75 8.24
N ASP A 252 -20.76 26.82 7.58
CA ASP A 252 -20.71 27.00 6.12
C ASP A 252 -19.36 26.61 5.50
N LYS A 253 -18.41 26.04 6.29
CA LYS A 253 -17.07 25.69 5.85
C LYS A 253 -16.82 24.20 5.94
N MET A 254 -15.90 23.72 5.10
CA MET A 254 -15.36 22.37 5.14
C MET A 254 -13.84 22.38 5.28
N GLY A 255 -13.29 21.46 6.05
CA GLY A 255 -11.84 21.30 6.15
C GLY A 255 -11.28 20.48 5.01
N LEU A 256 -10.17 20.94 4.44
CA LEU A 256 -9.48 20.29 3.34
C LEU A 256 -8.03 19.89 3.65
N ASP A 257 -7.43 20.46 4.71
CA ASP A 257 -6.06 20.08 5.14
C ASP A 257 -5.90 20.35 6.64
N ILE A 258 -4.86 19.82 7.23
CA ILE A 258 -4.43 20.19 8.60
C ILE A 258 -3.79 21.58 8.59
N GLY A 259 -3.94 22.29 9.70
CA GLY A 259 -3.40 23.63 9.84
C GLY A 259 -1.91 23.66 10.28
N PRO A 260 -1.31 24.86 10.29
CA PRO A 260 0.11 25.04 10.58
C PRO A 260 0.53 24.60 11.99
N SER A 261 -0.31 24.78 13.01
CA SER A 261 -0.01 24.35 14.38
C SER A 261 0.04 22.82 14.50
N THR A 262 -0.81 22.14 13.73
CA THR A 262 -0.79 20.67 13.62
C THR A 262 0.46 20.20 12.90
N VAL A 263 0.81 20.86 11.79
CA VAL A 263 2.04 20.57 11.03
C VAL A 263 3.28 20.68 11.92
N GLU A 264 3.37 21.72 12.73
CA GLU A 264 4.49 21.92 13.66
C GLU A 264 4.57 20.77 14.67
N GLU A 265 3.46 20.41 15.33
CA GLU A 265 3.43 19.31 16.30
C GLU A 265 3.76 17.96 15.66
N PHE A 266 3.16 17.65 14.50
CA PHE A 266 3.42 16.39 13.82
C PHE A 266 4.89 16.30 13.37
N SER A 267 5.44 17.37 12.78
CA SER A 267 6.83 17.41 12.35
C SER A 267 7.81 17.22 13.53
N LYS A 268 7.50 17.82 14.68
CA LYS A 268 8.28 17.62 15.89
C LYS A 268 8.29 16.16 16.34
N ILE A 269 7.11 15.52 16.45
CA ILE A 269 7.00 14.12 16.85
C ILE A 269 7.73 13.21 15.85
N ILE A 270 7.58 13.45 14.55
CA ILE A 270 8.27 12.68 13.50
C ILE A 270 9.79 12.81 13.66
N SER A 271 10.31 14.01 13.92
CA SER A 271 11.75 14.23 14.06
C SER A 271 12.38 13.53 15.26
N GLU A 272 11.60 13.27 16.31
CA GLU A 272 12.02 12.56 17.52
C GLU A 272 11.88 11.04 17.39
N SER A 273 11.19 10.56 16.34
CA SER A 273 10.88 9.13 16.12
C SER A 273 12.07 8.37 15.53
N LYS A 274 12.15 7.07 15.81
CA LYS A 274 13.13 6.16 15.21
C LYS A 274 12.51 5.18 14.22
N THR A 275 11.23 4.89 14.36
CA THR A 275 10.44 4.15 13.38
C THR A 275 9.17 4.93 13.10
N VAL A 276 8.86 5.15 11.83
CA VAL A 276 7.62 5.83 11.41
C VAL A 276 6.94 5.06 10.30
N ILE A 277 5.65 4.79 10.47
CA ILE A 277 4.78 4.27 9.40
C ILE A 277 3.77 5.35 9.05
N TRP A 278 3.63 5.66 7.75
CA TRP A 278 2.65 6.61 7.26
C TRP A 278 1.68 5.95 6.27
N ASN A 279 0.38 6.08 6.53
CA ASN A 279 -0.68 5.54 5.68
C ASN A 279 -1.88 6.49 5.59
N GLY A 280 -2.01 7.18 4.48
CA GLY A 280 -3.08 8.13 4.16
C GLY A 280 -2.66 9.60 4.29
N PRO A 281 -3.05 10.45 3.33
CA PRO A 281 -2.71 11.89 3.31
C PRO A 281 -3.39 12.66 4.43
N MET A 282 -2.83 13.85 4.76
CA MET A 282 -3.33 14.71 5.81
C MET A 282 -4.42 15.68 5.33
N GLY A 283 -4.54 15.86 4.02
CA GLY A 283 -5.50 16.74 3.37
C GLY A 283 -5.77 16.30 1.94
N VAL A 284 -6.46 17.17 1.19
CA VAL A 284 -6.78 16.98 -0.25
C VAL A 284 -5.54 17.33 -1.08
N PHE A 285 -4.50 16.48 -1.00
CA PHE A 285 -3.19 16.71 -1.61
C PHE A 285 -3.20 16.76 -3.14
N GLU A 286 -4.28 16.32 -3.78
CA GLU A 286 -4.51 16.45 -5.21
C GLU A 286 -4.67 17.93 -5.61
N PHE A 287 -5.16 18.76 -4.69
CA PHE A 287 -5.22 20.22 -4.83
C PHE A 287 -3.95 20.84 -4.26
N ASP A 288 -3.17 21.52 -5.08
CA ASP A 288 -1.88 22.08 -4.64
C ASP A 288 -2.02 23.08 -3.47
N ASN A 289 -3.14 23.82 -3.41
CA ASN A 289 -3.43 24.77 -2.34
C ASN A 289 -3.79 24.09 -1.00
N PHE A 290 -4.07 22.78 -0.99
CA PHE A 290 -4.46 21.99 0.20
C PHE A 290 -3.56 20.75 0.39
N ALA A 291 -2.34 20.81 -0.18
CA ALA A 291 -1.32 19.78 -0.05
C ALA A 291 -0.27 20.11 1.04
N ALA A 292 -0.36 21.26 1.68
CA ALA A 292 0.67 21.76 2.58
C ALA A 292 0.93 20.82 3.77
N GLY A 293 -0.13 20.32 4.41
CA GLY A 293 -0.04 19.38 5.52
C GLY A 293 0.58 18.05 5.11
N THR A 294 0.14 17.50 3.98
CA THR A 294 0.67 16.25 3.43
C THR A 294 2.13 16.39 3.03
N ASN A 295 2.50 17.50 2.36
CA ASN A 295 3.88 17.76 1.95
C ASN A 295 4.81 17.99 3.16
N ALA A 296 4.31 18.63 4.22
CA ALA A 296 5.08 18.81 5.45
C ALA A 296 5.38 17.48 6.14
N VAL A 297 4.41 16.57 6.21
CA VAL A 297 4.63 15.21 6.72
C VAL A 297 5.64 14.46 5.85
N ALA A 298 5.49 14.51 4.52
CA ALA A 298 6.43 13.88 3.59
C ALA A 298 7.86 14.39 3.80
N LYS A 299 8.05 15.73 3.95
CA LYS A 299 9.34 16.33 4.23
C LYS A 299 9.89 15.91 5.60
N ALA A 300 9.09 15.93 6.64
CA ALA A 300 9.49 15.51 7.98
C ALA A 300 9.98 14.05 8.00
N LEU A 301 9.34 13.16 7.23
CA LEU A 301 9.78 11.77 7.06
C LEU A 301 11.12 11.67 6.35
N ALA A 302 11.33 12.44 5.28
CA ALA A 302 12.62 12.49 4.58
C ALA A 302 13.74 13.00 5.50
N ASP A 303 13.48 14.06 6.26
CA ASP A 303 14.42 14.62 7.22
C ASP A 303 14.71 13.62 8.37
N ALA A 304 13.71 12.92 8.89
CA ALA A 304 13.87 11.87 9.89
C ALA A 304 14.71 10.69 9.36
N THR A 305 14.49 10.29 8.12
CA THR A 305 15.29 9.24 7.46
C THR A 305 16.76 9.64 7.36
N ALA A 306 17.02 10.87 6.93
CA ALA A 306 18.39 11.41 6.87
C ALA A 306 19.09 11.43 8.25
N ASN A 307 18.30 11.49 9.34
CA ASN A 307 18.77 11.40 10.72
C ASN A 307 18.73 9.97 11.31
N GLY A 308 18.61 8.95 10.46
CA GLY A 308 18.72 7.54 10.82
C GLY A 308 17.44 6.88 11.32
N ALA A 309 16.28 7.51 11.15
CA ALA A 309 15.00 6.84 11.40
C ALA A 309 14.63 5.89 10.24
N VAL A 310 13.90 4.83 10.55
CA VAL A 310 13.27 3.96 9.54
C VAL A 310 11.88 4.50 9.25
N THR A 311 11.66 4.92 8.01
CA THR A 311 10.38 5.51 7.57
C THR A 311 9.76 4.67 6.46
N ILE A 312 8.50 4.28 6.65
CA ILE A 312 7.78 3.39 5.75
C ILE A 312 6.48 4.06 5.32
N ILE A 313 6.31 4.19 4.03
CA ILE A 313 5.11 4.76 3.42
C ILE A 313 4.25 3.63 2.88
N GLY A 314 3.03 3.49 3.40
CA GLY A 314 2.05 2.50 2.98
C GLY A 314 0.80 3.13 2.38
N GLY A 315 0.16 2.41 1.47
CA GLY A 315 -1.06 2.86 0.79
C GLY A 315 -0.81 3.70 -0.46
N GLY A 316 -1.71 3.56 -1.44
CA GLY A 316 -1.56 4.18 -2.75
C GLY A 316 -1.51 5.71 -2.72
N ASP A 317 -2.37 6.34 -1.92
CA ASP A 317 -2.45 7.80 -1.83
C ASP A 317 -1.20 8.40 -1.17
N SER A 318 -0.66 7.75 -0.12
CA SER A 318 0.60 8.18 0.51
C SER A 318 1.79 8.01 -0.42
N ALA A 319 1.84 6.88 -1.17
CA ALA A 319 2.85 6.65 -2.18
C ALA A 319 2.76 7.71 -3.31
N ALA A 320 1.56 8.05 -3.75
CA ALA A 320 1.36 9.12 -4.72
C ALA A 320 1.78 10.50 -4.17
N ALA A 321 1.48 10.78 -2.91
CA ALA A 321 1.86 12.04 -2.26
C ALA A 321 3.38 12.18 -2.14
N ILE A 322 4.10 11.15 -1.69
CA ILE A 322 5.56 11.18 -1.57
C ILE A 322 6.24 11.32 -2.94
N SER A 323 5.70 10.64 -3.97
CA SER A 323 6.18 10.77 -5.35
C SER A 323 5.91 12.16 -5.92
N LYS A 324 4.73 12.73 -5.70
CA LYS A 324 4.41 14.12 -6.09
C LYS A 324 5.37 15.14 -5.44
N ALA A 325 5.79 14.86 -4.22
CA ALA A 325 6.78 15.68 -3.51
C ALA A 325 8.24 15.44 -3.97
N GLY A 326 8.51 14.42 -4.80
CA GLY A 326 9.85 14.06 -5.27
C GLY A 326 10.76 13.52 -4.17
N LEU A 327 10.19 12.80 -3.20
CA LEU A 327 10.89 12.32 -1.99
C LEU A 327 10.94 10.80 -1.87
N ASP A 328 10.58 10.04 -2.93
CA ASP A 328 10.57 8.58 -2.92
C ASP A 328 11.90 7.96 -2.50
N ASP A 329 13.01 8.55 -2.96
CA ASP A 329 14.37 8.09 -2.67
C ASP A 329 14.95 8.66 -1.36
N LYS A 330 14.18 9.46 -0.62
CA LYS A 330 14.56 10.10 0.64
C LYS A 330 13.95 9.42 1.87
N VAL A 331 13.14 8.39 1.66
CA VAL A 331 12.53 7.59 2.73
C VAL A 331 13.06 6.16 2.68
N SER A 332 12.95 5.40 3.77
CA SER A 332 13.52 4.06 3.84
C SER A 332 12.80 3.07 2.91
N HIS A 333 11.47 3.17 2.84
CA HIS A 333 10.66 2.29 1.99
C HIS A 333 9.33 2.94 1.60
N VAL A 334 9.01 2.87 0.30
CA VAL A 334 7.67 3.15 -0.21
C VAL A 334 7.06 1.82 -0.64
N SER A 335 6.06 1.36 0.10
CA SER A 335 5.41 0.08 -0.17
C SER A 335 4.64 0.11 -1.49
N THR A 336 4.80 -0.93 -2.27
CA THR A 336 4.04 -1.17 -3.51
C THR A 336 2.72 -1.88 -3.24
N GLY A 337 2.46 -2.25 -1.99
CA GLY A 337 1.39 -3.17 -1.59
C GLY A 337 -0.02 -2.61 -1.63
N GLY A 338 -0.22 -1.31 -1.57
CA GLY A 338 -1.56 -0.73 -1.52
C GLY A 338 -2.46 -1.37 -0.45
N GLY A 339 -3.45 -2.16 -0.88
CA GLY A 339 -4.34 -2.91 0.02
C GLY A 339 -3.62 -3.97 0.85
N ALA A 340 -2.60 -4.64 0.29
CA ALA A 340 -1.84 -5.64 1.04
C ALA A 340 -1.06 -5.03 2.20
N SER A 341 -0.48 -3.84 2.02
CA SER A 341 0.19 -3.12 3.11
C SER A 341 -0.81 -2.75 4.22
N LEU A 342 -2.02 -2.34 3.84
CA LEU A 342 -3.07 -2.00 4.79
C LEU A 342 -3.47 -3.23 5.61
N GLU A 343 -3.81 -4.34 4.94
CA GLU A 343 -4.19 -5.58 5.61
C GLU A 343 -3.05 -6.15 6.48
N PHE A 344 -1.80 -5.99 6.05
CA PHE A 344 -0.64 -6.34 6.88
C PHE A 344 -0.59 -5.50 8.16
N LEU A 345 -0.81 -4.18 8.05
CA LEU A 345 -0.87 -3.28 9.22
C LEU A 345 -2.09 -3.54 10.12
N GLU A 346 -3.15 -4.13 9.59
CA GLU A 346 -4.30 -4.65 10.36
C GLU A 346 -3.97 -5.93 11.14
N GLY A 347 -2.79 -6.51 10.93
CA GLY A 347 -2.37 -7.77 11.54
C GLY A 347 -2.94 -9.02 10.89
N LYS A 348 -3.49 -8.89 9.69
CA LYS A 348 -4.05 -10.01 8.92
C LYS A 348 -2.94 -10.83 8.26
N ALA A 349 -3.10 -12.16 8.26
CA ALA A 349 -2.26 -13.03 7.47
C ALA A 349 -2.57 -12.81 5.98
N LEU A 350 -1.54 -12.53 5.18
CA LEU A 350 -1.69 -12.38 3.73
C LEU A 350 -1.65 -13.75 3.06
N PRO A 351 -2.71 -14.21 2.36
CA PRO A 351 -2.74 -15.55 1.76
C PRO A 351 -1.56 -15.87 0.85
N GLY A 352 -1.15 -14.90 0.01
CA GLY A 352 -0.04 -15.08 -0.91
C GLY A 352 1.34 -15.11 -0.24
N VAL A 353 1.44 -14.72 1.04
CA VAL A 353 2.64 -14.89 1.87
C VAL A 353 2.56 -16.18 2.66
N ALA A 354 1.41 -16.44 3.31
CA ALA A 354 1.21 -17.63 4.14
C ALA A 354 1.29 -18.95 3.36
N ALA A 355 1.10 -18.90 2.04
CA ALA A 355 1.19 -20.05 1.15
C ALA A 355 2.64 -20.40 0.71
N LEU A 356 3.62 -19.56 1.04
CA LEU A 356 5.04 -19.83 0.73
C LEU A 356 5.67 -20.76 1.77
N ASN A 357 6.76 -21.41 1.39
CA ASN A 357 7.49 -22.26 2.34
C ASN A 357 8.22 -21.39 3.38
N ASP A 358 8.27 -21.87 4.61
CA ASP A 358 9.12 -21.27 5.63
C ASP A 358 10.60 -21.38 5.25
N ALA A 359 11.38 -20.36 5.58
CA ALA A 359 12.84 -20.45 5.44
C ALA A 359 13.38 -21.48 6.43
N ASN A 360 14.07 -22.48 5.92
CA ASN A 360 14.75 -23.50 6.73
C ASN A 360 16.05 -22.93 7.33
#